data_dbde4e5cd930f92c399d756794b0f43c
#
_entry.id   dbde4e5cd930f92c399d756794b0f43c
#
_cell.length_a   1.000
_cell.length_b   1.000
_cell.length_c   1.000
_cell.angle_alpha   90.00
_cell.angle_beta   90.00
_cell.angle_gamma   90.00
#
_symmetry.space_group_name_H-M   'P 1'
#
loop_
_entity.id
_entity.type
_entity.pdbx_description
1 polymer ?
#
loop_
_entity_poly.entity_id
_entity_poly.type
_entity_poly.pdbx_seq_one_letter_code
_entity_poly.pdbx_strand_id
1 'polypeptide(L)'
;MSAVVFLLGFGEELWKRYLPKYLEALGAGAGVVGLFGTAKDFFDAVYQYPGGWLADRVGRRRAFLVFIALASAGYLVYLLSPSWPYVFLGLALSMSWHSMASPAVFAVIGDALPKERRAMGFTLQSMLKRVPMAVAPLAGGALIAWAGVVSGVRTGLLIMLALAGAGAALTLAINLPVTVGAPANVRGVWRSFHAALKRLLISDIIIRTCEGMAEIFIVLYVTNVIGVSLPWYGALVAVQMATAILVYIPAAKIGDRVGRKPFVIATFVCFALFPVAVVLARGFTALVFAFVVGGLREIGEPSRKAMIVDFAEPHLRARTVGLYYLVRSLTITPAAALGGLLWKVEPQAPFVIAGVIGIVGTIVFAATVEERYAG
;
A
#
# COMPACT_ATOMS: atom_id res chain seq x y z
N MET A 1 19.04 6.41 6.38
CA MET A 1 18.01 5.93 5.44
C MET A 1 16.59 5.94 6.02
N SER A 2 16.37 5.47 7.24
CA SER A 2 15.04 5.50 7.89
C SER A 2 14.44 6.92 7.96
N ALA A 3 15.23 7.95 8.23
CA ALA A 3 14.77 9.34 8.22
C ALA A 3 14.29 9.79 6.82
N VAL A 4 14.98 9.41 5.75
CA VAL A 4 14.56 9.71 4.38
C VAL A 4 13.20 9.08 4.08
N VAL A 5 13.03 7.79 4.40
CA VAL A 5 11.76 7.06 4.21
C VAL A 5 10.65 7.69 5.04
N PHE A 6 10.95 8.14 6.27
CA PHE A 6 9.98 8.80 7.13
C PHE A 6 9.54 10.16 6.56
N LEU A 7 10.49 11.02 6.15
CA LEU A 7 10.20 12.34 5.59
C LEU A 7 9.35 12.25 4.32
N LEU A 8 9.75 11.40 3.37
CA LEU A 8 8.99 11.23 2.13
C LEU A 8 7.64 10.56 2.39
N GLY A 9 7.59 9.57 3.28
CA GLY A 9 6.33 8.93 3.66
C GLY A 9 5.36 9.90 4.33
N PHE A 10 5.84 10.78 5.21
CA PHE A 10 5.01 11.81 5.84
C PHE A 10 4.47 12.80 4.80
N GLY A 11 5.33 13.29 3.91
CA GLY A 11 4.91 14.19 2.83
C GLY A 11 3.88 13.57 1.90
N GLU A 12 4.03 12.28 1.52
CA GLU A 12 3.06 11.58 0.69
C GLU A 12 1.69 11.45 1.38
N GLU A 13 1.64 11.07 2.65
CA GLU A 13 0.39 10.81 3.36
C GLU A 13 -0.40 12.10 3.66
N LEU A 14 0.20 13.30 3.55
CA LEU A 14 -0.51 14.58 3.68
C LEU A 14 -1.62 14.75 2.62
N TRP A 15 -1.39 14.28 1.40
CA TRP A 15 -2.26 14.52 0.26
C TRP A 15 -2.80 13.23 -0.39
N LYS A 16 -2.07 12.13 -0.31
CA LYS A 16 -2.35 10.88 -1.03
C LYS A 16 -3.75 10.32 -0.75
N ARG A 17 -4.19 10.35 0.51
CA ARG A 17 -5.52 9.87 0.92
C ARG A 17 -6.67 10.71 0.37
N TYR A 18 -6.38 11.96 0.02
CA TYR A 18 -7.36 12.92 -0.53
C TYR A 18 -7.30 13.04 -2.05
N LEU A 19 -6.39 12.30 -2.70
CA LEU A 19 -6.19 12.37 -4.15
C LEU A 19 -7.46 12.04 -4.96
N PRO A 20 -8.33 11.07 -4.58
CA PRO A 20 -9.61 10.87 -5.25
C PRO A 20 -10.51 12.11 -5.21
N LYS A 21 -10.52 12.85 -4.09
CA LYS A 21 -11.25 14.12 -3.97
C LYS A 21 -10.62 15.25 -4.77
N TYR A 22 -9.30 15.26 -4.88
CA TYR A 22 -8.59 16.20 -5.75
C TYR A 22 -8.89 15.95 -7.23
N LEU A 23 -8.92 14.69 -7.67
CA LEU A 23 -9.32 14.31 -9.01
C LEU A 23 -10.77 14.75 -9.30
N GLU A 24 -11.70 14.52 -8.36
CA GLU A 24 -13.09 14.94 -8.47
C GLU A 24 -13.20 16.48 -8.59
N ALA A 25 -12.46 17.23 -7.76
CA ALA A 25 -12.40 18.70 -7.82
C ALA A 25 -11.77 19.23 -9.12
N LEU A 26 -10.96 18.44 -9.81
CA LEU A 26 -10.43 18.73 -11.16
C LEU A 26 -11.34 18.24 -12.30
N GLY A 27 -12.58 17.81 -11.99
CA GLY A 27 -13.58 17.39 -12.97
C GLY A 27 -13.55 15.90 -13.34
N ALA A 28 -12.88 15.06 -12.59
CA ALA A 28 -12.89 13.61 -12.81
C ALA A 28 -14.16 12.96 -12.25
N GLY A 29 -14.86 12.16 -13.05
CA GLY A 29 -15.91 11.28 -12.56
C GLY A 29 -15.35 10.01 -11.92
N ALA A 30 -16.21 9.25 -11.21
CA ALA A 30 -15.83 8.03 -10.49
C ALA A 30 -15.14 6.97 -11.37
N GLY A 31 -15.53 6.85 -12.66
CA GLY A 31 -14.84 5.95 -13.59
C GLY A 31 -13.39 6.32 -13.83
N VAL A 32 -13.06 7.63 -13.87
CA VAL A 32 -11.68 8.13 -13.99
C VAL A 32 -10.92 7.88 -12.70
N VAL A 33 -11.55 8.04 -11.54
CA VAL A 33 -10.94 7.71 -10.24
C VAL A 33 -10.59 6.22 -10.16
N GLY A 34 -11.48 5.34 -10.62
CA GLY A 34 -11.21 3.91 -10.71
C GLY A 34 -10.05 3.58 -11.66
N LEU A 35 -10.02 4.23 -12.83
CA LEU A 35 -8.92 4.09 -13.80
C LEU A 35 -7.59 4.58 -13.21
N PHE A 36 -7.62 5.66 -12.43
CA PHE A 36 -6.45 6.16 -11.71
C PHE A 36 -5.92 5.13 -10.69
N GLY A 37 -6.80 4.48 -9.93
CA GLY A 37 -6.44 3.39 -9.04
C GLY A 37 -5.78 2.22 -9.77
N THR A 38 -6.37 1.82 -10.91
CA THR A 38 -5.80 0.80 -11.79
C THR A 38 -4.41 1.18 -12.30
N ALA A 39 -4.23 2.41 -12.79
CA ALA A 39 -2.93 2.89 -13.25
C ALA A 39 -1.90 2.90 -12.11
N LYS A 40 -2.31 3.31 -10.90
CA LYS A 40 -1.46 3.29 -9.70
C LYS A 40 -0.98 1.88 -9.38
N ASP A 41 -1.87 0.90 -9.35
CA ASP A 41 -1.53 -0.50 -9.03
C ASP A 41 -0.67 -1.14 -10.14
N PHE A 42 -0.92 -0.77 -11.40
CA PHE A 42 -0.07 -1.16 -12.54
C PHE A 42 1.36 -0.62 -12.40
N PHE A 43 1.53 0.68 -12.14
CA PHE A 43 2.86 1.25 -11.94
C PHE A 43 3.55 0.69 -10.71
N ASP A 44 2.81 0.42 -9.62
CA ASP A 44 3.36 -0.24 -8.44
C ASP A 44 3.93 -1.62 -8.76
N ALA A 45 3.21 -2.41 -9.54
CA ALA A 45 3.66 -3.74 -9.96
C ALA A 45 4.89 -3.68 -10.88
N VAL A 46 4.83 -2.83 -11.92
CA VAL A 46 5.86 -2.80 -12.98
C VAL A 46 7.15 -2.13 -12.51
N TYR A 47 7.08 -1.09 -11.68
CA TYR A 47 8.24 -0.29 -11.28
C TYR A 47 9.17 -0.97 -10.27
N GLN A 48 8.71 -1.97 -9.54
CA GLN A 48 9.56 -2.67 -8.56
C GLN A 48 10.78 -3.32 -9.20
N TYR A 49 10.62 -3.96 -10.36
CA TYR A 49 11.73 -4.63 -11.05
C TYR A 49 12.77 -3.64 -11.64
N PRO A 50 12.39 -2.62 -12.45
CA PRO A 50 13.33 -1.60 -12.92
C PRO A 50 14.02 -0.84 -11.79
N GLY A 51 13.29 -0.60 -10.68
CA GLY A 51 13.85 0.07 -9.50
C GLY A 51 14.99 -0.70 -8.87
N GLY A 52 14.80 -2.00 -8.63
CA GLY A 52 15.86 -2.88 -8.13
C GLY A 52 17.04 -2.97 -9.10
N TRP A 53 16.77 -3.18 -10.39
CA TRP A 53 17.80 -3.24 -11.43
C TRP A 53 18.64 -1.95 -11.52
N LEU A 54 17.98 -0.78 -11.50
CA LEU A 54 18.68 0.50 -11.53
C LEU A 54 19.56 0.69 -10.30
N ALA A 55 19.04 0.36 -9.10
CA ALA A 55 19.78 0.47 -7.86
C ALA A 55 21.04 -0.42 -7.84
N ASP A 56 20.95 -1.62 -8.43
CA ASP A 56 22.09 -2.54 -8.56
C ASP A 56 23.12 -2.05 -9.59
N ARG A 57 22.67 -1.38 -10.68
CA ARG A 57 23.55 -0.96 -11.77
C ARG A 57 24.28 0.35 -11.49
N VAL A 58 23.59 1.38 -10.98
CA VAL A 58 24.17 2.72 -10.76
C VAL A 58 24.62 2.98 -9.34
N GLY A 59 24.34 2.02 -8.44
CA GLY A 59 24.56 2.12 -7.02
C GLY A 59 23.36 2.78 -6.29
N ARG A 60 23.08 2.30 -5.10
CA ARG A 60 21.87 2.66 -4.32
C ARG A 60 21.71 4.15 -4.08
N ARG A 61 22.81 4.86 -3.73
CA ARG A 61 22.76 6.30 -3.47
C ARG A 61 22.29 7.09 -4.70
N ARG A 62 22.86 6.81 -5.88
CA ARG A 62 22.48 7.49 -7.13
C ARG A 62 21.06 7.12 -7.53
N ALA A 63 20.68 5.84 -7.39
CA ALA A 63 19.34 5.38 -7.69
C ALA A 63 18.29 6.09 -6.83
N PHE A 64 18.50 6.21 -5.50
CA PHE A 64 17.58 6.96 -4.62
C PHE A 64 17.44 8.42 -5.03
N LEU A 65 18.54 9.09 -5.40
CA LEU A 65 18.47 10.48 -5.88
C LEU A 65 17.65 10.60 -7.17
N VAL A 66 17.84 9.67 -8.12
CA VAL A 66 17.04 9.61 -9.35
C VAL A 66 15.56 9.36 -9.02
N PHE A 67 15.25 8.45 -8.12
CA PHE A 67 13.86 8.17 -7.72
C PHE A 67 13.21 9.38 -7.04
N ILE A 68 13.92 10.07 -6.16
CA ILE A 68 13.43 11.31 -5.52
C ILE A 68 13.24 12.41 -6.56
N ALA A 69 14.15 12.60 -7.51
CA ALA A 69 14.05 13.60 -8.56
C ALA A 69 12.85 13.34 -9.49
N LEU A 70 12.66 12.09 -9.94
CA LEU A 70 11.51 11.70 -10.77
C LEU A 70 10.20 11.88 -10.01
N ALA A 71 10.14 11.46 -8.74
CA ALA A 71 8.96 11.64 -7.91
C ALA A 71 8.65 13.11 -7.69
N SER A 72 9.66 13.94 -7.42
CA SER A 72 9.50 15.41 -7.28
C SER A 72 8.96 16.05 -8.55
N ALA A 73 9.41 15.61 -9.74
CA ALA A 73 8.83 16.02 -11.01
C ALA A 73 7.34 15.62 -11.09
N GLY A 74 6.97 14.41 -10.63
CA GLY A 74 5.58 13.97 -10.54
C GLY A 74 4.74 14.82 -9.59
N TYR A 75 5.27 15.18 -8.42
CA TYR A 75 4.59 16.07 -7.48
C TYR A 75 4.42 17.48 -8.03
N LEU A 76 5.39 17.99 -8.80
CA LEU A 76 5.26 19.26 -9.54
C LEU A 76 4.16 19.18 -10.60
N VAL A 77 4.05 18.08 -11.34
CA VAL A 77 2.95 17.88 -12.29
C VAL A 77 1.60 17.87 -11.55
N TYR A 78 1.46 17.19 -10.41
CA TYR A 78 0.25 17.25 -9.60
C TYR A 78 -0.09 18.67 -9.14
N LEU A 79 0.91 19.39 -8.64
CA LEU A 79 0.76 20.76 -8.15
C LEU A 79 0.23 21.71 -9.22
N LEU A 80 0.77 21.59 -10.44
CA LEU A 80 0.48 22.47 -11.56
C LEU A 80 -0.69 21.98 -12.43
N SER A 81 -1.27 20.81 -12.14
CA SER A 81 -2.35 20.22 -12.93
C SER A 81 -3.57 21.14 -13.00
N PRO A 82 -3.98 21.60 -14.19
CA PRO A 82 -5.21 22.38 -14.37
C PRO A 82 -6.45 21.49 -14.46
N SER A 83 -6.28 20.21 -14.79
CA SER A 83 -7.36 19.23 -14.96
C SER A 83 -6.85 17.81 -14.70
N TRP A 84 -7.77 16.87 -14.48
CA TRP A 84 -7.46 15.49 -14.09
C TRP A 84 -6.52 14.69 -15.03
N PRO A 85 -6.47 14.86 -16.36
CA PRO A 85 -5.58 14.05 -17.21
C PRO A 85 -4.09 14.24 -16.87
N TYR A 86 -3.68 15.44 -16.49
CA TYR A 86 -2.30 15.70 -16.10
C TYR A 86 -1.89 14.95 -14.82
N VAL A 87 -2.86 14.62 -13.96
CA VAL A 87 -2.61 13.84 -12.73
C VAL A 87 -2.12 12.43 -13.06
N PHE A 88 -2.53 11.83 -14.19
CA PHE A 88 -2.00 10.54 -14.63
C PHE A 88 -0.51 10.60 -15.03
N LEU A 89 -0.09 11.69 -15.67
CA LEU A 89 1.34 11.90 -15.95
C LEU A 89 2.13 12.06 -14.65
N GLY A 90 1.58 12.85 -13.70
CA GLY A 90 2.17 12.98 -12.37
C GLY A 90 2.25 11.64 -11.62
N LEU A 91 1.24 10.76 -11.78
CA LEU A 91 1.25 9.42 -11.20
C LEU A 91 2.43 8.59 -11.72
N ALA A 92 2.60 8.51 -13.04
CA ALA A 92 3.70 7.76 -13.64
C ALA A 92 5.07 8.18 -13.07
N LEU A 93 5.28 9.47 -12.87
CA LEU A 93 6.54 9.99 -12.32
C LEU A 93 6.64 9.79 -10.79
N SER A 94 5.56 10.08 -10.04
CA SER A 94 5.58 10.03 -8.57
C SER A 94 5.74 8.61 -8.02
N MET A 95 5.23 7.59 -8.72
CA MET A 95 5.38 6.19 -8.33
C MET A 95 6.84 5.70 -8.32
N SER A 96 7.78 6.45 -8.94
CA SER A 96 9.20 6.12 -8.92
C SER A 96 9.79 6.03 -7.51
N TRP A 97 9.43 6.94 -6.59
CA TRP A 97 9.85 6.82 -5.20
C TRP A 97 9.13 5.67 -4.48
N HIS A 98 7.81 5.62 -4.59
CA HIS A 98 7.01 4.64 -3.85
C HIS A 98 7.38 3.19 -4.18
N SER A 99 7.48 2.88 -5.47
CA SER A 99 7.62 1.51 -5.97
C SER A 99 9.06 1.13 -6.31
N MET A 100 9.81 2.01 -7.01
CA MET A 100 11.19 1.71 -7.40
C MET A 100 12.16 1.73 -6.22
N ALA A 101 11.95 2.60 -5.21
CA ALA A 101 12.84 2.67 -4.06
C ALA A 101 12.63 1.49 -3.08
N SER A 102 11.47 0.87 -3.07
CA SER A 102 11.11 -0.16 -2.08
C SER A 102 12.10 -1.35 -2.05
N PRO A 103 12.45 -2.01 -3.17
CA PRO A 103 13.42 -3.11 -3.16
C PRO A 103 14.80 -2.67 -2.67
N ALA A 104 15.25 -1.48 -3.06
CA ALA A 104 16.55 -0.94 -2.66
C ALA A 104 16.59 -0.60 -1.15
N VAL A 105 15.49 -0.11 -0.56
CA VAL A 105 15.38 0.12 0.89
C VAL A 105 15.50 -1.20 1.66
N PHE A 106 14.80 -2.26 1.21
CA PHE A 106 14.92 -3.59 1.82
C PHE A 106 16.36 -4.13 1.74
N ALA A 107 17.01 -3.96 0.60
CA ALA A 107 18.40 -4.37 0.42
C ALA A 107 19.36 -3.62 1.38
N VAL A 108 19.19 -2.30 1.55
CA VAL A 108 19.99 -1.51 2.50
C VAL A 108 19.86 -2.03 3.92
N ILE A 109 18.64 -2.36 4.38
CA ILE A 109 18.42 -2.92 5.72
C ILE A 109 19.06 -4.30 5.84
N GLY A 110 18.92 -5.14 4.82
CA GLY A 110 19.50 -6.48 4.78
C GLY A 110 21.02 -6.49 4.85
N ASP A 111 21.70 -5.50 4.26
CA ASP A 111 23.15 -5.40 4.24
C ASP A 111 23.72 -4.66 5.46
N ALA A 112 22.97 -3.69 6.01
CA ALA A 112 23.40 -2.91 7.16
C ALA A 112 23.33 -3.67 8.49
N LEU A 113 22.53 -4.74 8.57
CA LEU A 113 22.28 -5.47 9.82
C LEU A 113 22.73 -6.93 9.75
N PRO A 114 23.33 -7.46 10.83
CA PRO A 114 23.60 -8.88 10.99
C PRO A 114 22.31 -9.71 10.84
N LYS A 115 22.43 -10.97 10.40
CA LYS A 115 21.26 -11.85 10.12
C LYS A 115 20.28 -11.92 11.29
N GLU A 116 20.79 -11.96 12.52
CA GLU A 116 20.04 -12.07 13.79
C GLU A 116 19.20 -10.82 14.09
N ARG A 117 19.59 -9.65 13.56
CA ARG A 117 18.93 -8.35 13.80
C ARG A 117 18.11 -7.85 12.62
N ARG A 118 18.11 -8.55 11.47
CA ARG A 118 17.38 -8.13 10.26
C ARG A 118 15.86 -8.08 10.47
N ALA A 119 15.31 -9.08 11.17
CA ALA A 119 13.88 -9.11 11.50
C ALA A 119 13.47 -7.86 12.30
N MET A 120 14.27 -7.48 13.31
CA MET A 120 14.03 -6.26 14.07
C MET A 120 14.14 -5.00 13.20
N GLY A 121 15.10 -4.94 12.27
CA GLY A 121 15.25 -3.83 11.32
C GLY A 121 14.03 -3.65 10.43
N PHE A 122 13.49 -4.73 9.88
CA PHE A 122 12.27 -4.70 9.07
C PHE A 122 11.03 -4.34 9.89
N THR A 123 10.93 -4.83 11.12
CA THR A 123 9.84 -4.46 12.04
C THR A 123 9.87 -2.96 12.34
N LEU A 124 11.04 -2.43 12.70
CA LEU A 124 11.22 -1.00 12.98
C LEU A 124 10.88 -0.14 11.75
N GLN A 125 11.33 -0.54 10.55
CA GLN A 125 10.98 0.15 9.31
C GLN A 125 9.47 0.13 9.04
N SER A 126 8.81 -1.01 9.27
CA SER A 126 7.36 -1.14 9.09
C SER A 126 6.59 -0.23 10.05
N MET A 127 7.04 -0.14 11.30
CA MET A 127 6.47 0.77 12.29
C MET A 127 6.67 2.24 11.94
N LEU A 128 7.91 2.61 11.53
CA LEU A 128 8.23 3.98 11.12
C LEU A 128 7.39 4.44 9.92
N LYS A 129 7.02 3.55 9.01
CA LYS A 129 6.09 3.87 7.91
C LYS A 129 4.67 4.14 8.39
N ARG A 130 4.21 3.48 9.46
CA ARG A 130 2.83 3.61 9.96
C ARG A 130 2.58 4.89 10.73
N VAL A 131 3.60 5.49 11.35
CA VAL A 131 3.47 6.77 12.05
C VAL A 131 3.05 7.90 11.10
N PRO A 132 3.72 8.14 9.95
CA PRO A 132 3.21 9.05 8.93
C PRO A 132 1.78 8.75 8.49
N MET A 133 1.45 7.48 8.25
CA MET A 133 0.10 7.07 7.82
C MET A 133 -0.99 7.37 8.85
N ALA A 134 -0.64 7.44 10.14
CA ALA A 134 -1.57 7.78 11.21
C ALA A 134 -1.74 9.30 11.38
N VAL A 135 -0.63 10.06 11.31
CA VAL A 135 -0.60 11.48 11.69
C VAL A 135 -0.78 12.42 10.49
N ALA A 136 -0.15 12.14 9.35
CA ALA A 136 -0.17 13.03 8.20
C ALA A 136 -1.58 13.24 7.61
N PRO A 137 -2.50 12.26 7.53
CA PRO A 137 -3.86 12.51 7.07
C PRO A 137 -4.64 13.50 7.93
N LEU A 138 -4.37 13.59 9.25
CA LEU A 138 -4.97 14.62 10.12
C LEU A 138 -4.53 16.01 9.69
N ALA A 139 -3.23 16.20 9.48
CA ALA A 139 -2.68 17.46 9.00
C ALA A 139 -3.18 17.79 7.58
N GLY A 140 -3.22 16.82 6.68
CA GLY A 140 -3.77 16.98 5.33
C GLY A 140 -5.24 17.37 5.34
N GLY A 141 -6.06 16.76 6.19
CA GLY A 141 -7.45 17.12 6.41
C GLY A 141 -7.62 18.55 6.92
N ALA A 142 -6.75 18.98 7.85
CA ALA A 142 -6.76 20.36 8.35
C ALA A 142 -6.36 21.38 7.27
N LEU A 143 -5.37 21.08 6.42
CA LEU A 143 -5.01 21.91 5.26
C LEU A 143 -6.18 22.09 4.30
N ILE A 144 -6.92 20.99 4.03
CA ILE A 144 -8.09 21.01 3.14
C ILE A 144 -9.24 21.81 3.79
N ALA A 145 -9.46 21.66 5.09
CA ALA A 145 -10.48 22.43 5.81
C ALA A 145 -10.22 23.93 5.75
N TRP A 146 -8.95 24.34 5.84
CA TRP A 146 -8.53 25.75 5.83
C TRP A 146 -8.55 26.35 4.41
N ALA A 147 -8.03 25.64 3.40
CA ALA A 147 -7.78 26.21 2.07
C ALA A 147 -8.70 25.64 0.95
N GLY A 148 -9.58 24.70 1.28
CA GLY A 148 -10.36 23.92 0.29
C GLY A 148 -9.57 22.77 -0.32
N VAL A 149 -10.25 21.90 -1.09
CA VAL A 149 -9.67 20.64 -1.59
C VAL A 149 -8.46 20.88 -2.48
N VAL A 150 -8.60 21.72 -3.51
CA VAL A 150 -7.53 21.94 -4.49
C VAL A 150 -6.32 22.61 -3.86
N SER A 151 -6.53 23.72 -3.14
CA SER A 151 -5.44 24.49 -2.52
C SER A 151 -4.81 23.73 -1.35
N GLY A 152 -5.61 23.02 -0.55
CA GLY A 152 -5.11 22.21 0.57
C GLY A 152 -4.22 21.05 0.10
N VAL A 153 -4.63 20.33 -0.96
CA VAL A 153 -3.79 19.29 -1.56
C VAL A 153 -2.51 19.88 -2.18
N ARG A 154 -2.62 21.03 -2.89
CA ARG A 154 -1.45 21.73 -3.44
C ARG A 154 -0.49 22.20 -2.36
N THR A 155 -0.98 22.68 -1.22
CA THR A 155 -0.14 23.02 -0.05
C THR A 155 0.56 21.75 0.49
N GLY A 156 -0.15 20.62 0.60
CA GLY A 156 0.45 19.34 0.96
C GLY A 156 1.55 18.89 -0.01
N LEU A 157 1.36 19.12 -1.31
CA LEU A 157 2.37 18.84 -2.35
C LEU A 157 3.60 19.76 -2.25
N LEU A 158 3.42 21.03 -1.89
CA LEU A 158 4.54 21.95 -1.63
C LEU A 158 5.36 21.50 -0.41
N ILE A 159 4.70 21.10 0.68
CA ILE A 159 5.36 20.51 1.85
C ILE A 159 6.10 19.23 1.44
N MET A 160 5.47 18.36 0.64
CA MET A 160 6.11 17.15 0.11
C MET A 160 7.37 17.45 -0.68
N LEU A 161 7.37 18.46 -1.56
CA LEU A 161 8.54 18.88 -2.34
C LEU A 161 9.67 19.37 -1.44
N ALA A 162 9.37 20.15 -0.39
CA ALA A 162 10.36 20.57 0.59
C ALA A 162 10.96 19.38 1.35
N LEU A 163 10.12 18.41 1.78
CA LEU A 163 10.58 17.19 2.44
C LEU A 163 11.37 16.28 1.49
N ALA A 164 11.03 16.23 0.19
CA ALA A 164 11.79 15.51 -0.82
C ALA A 164 13.18 16.13 -1.02
N GLY A 165 13.29 17.47 -1.02
CA GLY A 165 14.56 18.18 -1.03
C GLY A 165 15.44 17.85 0.19
N ALA A 166 14.86 17.87 1.38
CA ALA A 166 15.52 17.46 2.61
C ALA A 166 15.96 15.97 2.57
N GLY A 167 15.10 15.09 2.06
CA GLY A 167 15.41 13.68 1.85
C GLY A 167 16.55 13.46 0.85
N ALA A 168 16.61 14.23 -0.23
CA ALA A 168 17.70 14.20 -1.21
C ALA A 168 19.02 14.68 -0.55
N ALA A 169 19.01 15.77 0.20
CA ALA A 169 20.17 16.27 0.94
C ALA A 169 20.70 15.25 1.95
N LEU A 170 19.80 14.61 2.72
CA LEU A 170 20.18 13.51 3.63
C LEU A 170 20.76 12.31 2.87
N THR A 171 20.20 11.97 1.70
CA THR A 171 20.71 10.86 0.87
C THR A 171 22.12 11.17 0.35
N LEU A 172 22.43 12.44 0.05
CA LEU A 172 23.77 12.87 -0.32
C LEU A 172 24.79 12.73 0.83
N ALA A 173 24.35 12.88 2.06
CA ALA A 173 25.22 12.75 3.24
C ALA A 173 25.49 11.28 3.68
N ILE A 174 24.73 10.31 3.15
CA ILE A 174 24.86 8.90 3.55
C ILE A 174 25.72 8.12 2.55
N ASN A 175 26.70 7.36 3.03
CA ASN A 175 27.43 6.40 2.23
C ASN A 175 26.70 5.05 2.24
N LEU A 176 26.20 4.64 1.05
CA LEU A 176 25.54 3.35 0.87
C LEU A 176 26.46 2.40 0.08
N PRO A 177 26.67 1.16 0.55
CA PRO A 177 27.52 0.20 -0.15
C PRO A 177 26.90 -0.17 -1.51
N VAL A 178 27.78 -0.38 -2.48
CA VAL A 178 27.39 -0.87 -3.82
C VAL A 178 27.36 -2.40 -3.77
N THR A 179 26.21 -3.00 -4.00
CA THR A 179 26.04 -4.45 -4.15
C THR A 179 25.46 -4.74 -5.52
N VAL A 180 26.07 -5.66 -6.25
CA VAL A 180 25.63 -6.06 -7.60
C VAL A 180 24.71 -7.28 -7.47
N GLY A 181 23.46 -7.16 -7.94
CA GLY A 181 22.48 -8.25 -7.94
C GLY A 181 22.67 -9.23 -9.12
N ALA A 182 22.39 -10.52 -8.90
CA ALA A 182 22.47 -11.53 -9.96
C ALA A 182 21.20 -11.52 -10.86
N PRO A 183 21.32 -11.80 -12.18
CA PRO A 183 20.18 -11.85 -13.07
C PRO A 183 19.22 -13.00 -12.70
N ALA A 184 17.91 -12.78 -12.84
CA ALA A 184 16.87 -13.72 -12.46
C ALA A 184 16.23 -14.44 -13.66
N ASN A 185 16.06 -15.77 -13.56
CA ASN A 185 15.27 -16.56 -14.50
C ASN A 185 13.85 -16.75 -13.97
N VAL A 186 12.91 -15.92 -14.44
CA VAL A 186 11.51 -15.86 -13.97
C VAL A 186 10.77 -17.20 -14.18
N ARG A 187 10.98 -17.89 -15.33
CA ARG A 187 10.31 -19.16 -15.63
C ARG A 187 10.73 -20.28 -14.70
N GLY A 188 12.02 -20.34 -14.33
CA GLY A 188 12.53 -21.32 -13.37
C GLY A 188 11.90 -21.14 -12.00
N VAL A 189 11.82 -19.90 -11.54
CA VAL A 189 11.21 -19.54 -10.23
C VAL A 189 9.72 -19.91 -10.19
N TRP A 190 8.95 -19.66 -11.25
CA TRP A 190 7.52 -20.04 -11.30
C TRP A 190 7.30 -21.56 -11.20
N ARG A 191 8.17 -22.34 -11.80
CA ARG A 191 8.11 -23.82 -11.71
C ARG A 191 8.41 -24.35 -10.32
N SER A 192 9.21 -23.64 -9.53
CA SER A 192 9.51 -23.99 -8.13
C SER A 192 8.40 -23.65 -7.14
N PHE A 193 7.31 -22.96 -7.58
CA PHE A 193 6.19 -22.66 -6.69
C PHE A 193 5.51 -23.96 -6.23
N HIS A 194 5.67 -24.27 -4.94
CA HIS A 194 4.97 -25.37 -4.30
C HIS A 194 3.43 -25.17 -4.36
N ALA A 195 2.66 -26.26 -4.34
CA ALA A 195 1.20 -26.20 -4.42
C ALA A 195 0.57 -25.32 -3.33
N ALA A 196 1.10 -25.37 -2.10
CA ALA A 196 0.63 -24.53 -0.99
C ALA A 196 0.84 -23.04 -1.27
N LEU A 197 1.99 -22.65 -1.86
CA LEU A 197 2.26 -21.26 -2.24
C LEU A 197 1.31 -20.77 -3.36
N LYS A 198 0.98 -21.61 -4.32
CA LYS A 198 0.00 -21.28 -5.38
C LYS A 198 -1.41 -21.09 -4.82
N ARG A 199 -1.83 -21.96 -3.89
CA ARG A 199 -3.13 -21.82 -3.20
C ARG A 199 -3.21 -20.54 -2.37
N LEU A 200 -2.12 -20.22 -1.64
CA LEU A 200 -2.00 -18.95 -0.90
C LEU A 200 -2.06 -17.77 -1.87
N LEU A 201 -1.37 -17.82 -3.02
CA LEU A 201 -1.39 -16.75 -4.02
C LEU A 201 -2.80 -16.52 -4.58
N ILE A 202 -3.54 -17.57 -4.91
CA ILE A 202 -4.91 -17.47 -5.42
C ILE A 202 -5.82 -16.79 -4.40
N SER A 203 -5.81 -17.25 -3.15
CA SER A 203 -6.62 -16.64 -2.09
C SER A 203 -6.22 -15.20 -1.80
N ASP A 204 -4.92 -14.89 -1.82
CA ASP A 204 -4.40 -13.53 -1.63
C ASP A 204 -4.81 -12.60 -2.78
N ILE A 205 -4.82 -13.08 -4.04
CA ILE A 205 -5.33 -12.33 -5.19
C ILE A 205 -6.81 -11.99 -5.00
N ILE A 206 -7.64 -12.94 -4.59
CA ILE A 206 -9.08 -12.73 -4.39
C ILE A 206 -9.31 -11.67 -3.30
N ILE A 207 -8.62 -11.78 -2.16
CA ILE A 207 -8.72 -10.82 -1.06
C ILE A 207 -8.22 -9.44 -1.47
N ARG A 208 -7.11 -9.34 -2.18
CA ARG A 208 -6.57 -8.05 -2.63
C ARG A 208 -7.41 -7.42 -3.75
N THR A 209 -8.15 -8.22 -4.52
CA THR A 209 -9.16 -7.72 -5.47
C THR A 209 -10.31 -7.05 -4.71
N CYS A 210 -10.79 -7.65 -3.60
CA CYS A 210 -11.76 -7.03 -2.70
C CYS A 210 -11.26 -5.64 -2.22
N GLU A 211 -10.03 -5.57 -1.71
CA GLU A 211 -9.44 -4.31 -1.27
C GLU A 211 -9.33 -3.29 -2.42
N GLY A 212 -8.70 -3.65 -3.53
CA GLY A 212 -8.45 -2.76 -4.67
C GLY A 212 -9.73 -2.18 -5.29
N MET A 213 -10.83 -2.93 -5.25
CA MET A 213 -12.13 -2.48 -5.77
C MET A 213 -12.75 -1.37 -4.92
N ALA A 214 -12.60 -1.41 -3.60
CA ALA A 214 -13.26 -0.49 -2.66
C ALA A 214 -12.36 0.66 -2.19
N GLU A 215 -11.07 0.42 -1.95
CA GLU A 215 -10.17 1.31 -1.20
C GLU A 215 -10.14 2.74 -1.75
N ILE A 216 -10.04 2.93 -3.07
CA ILE A 216 -9.93 4.26 -3.68
C ILE A 216 -11.23 5.06 -3.57
N PHE A 217 -12.37 4.39 -3.39
CA PHE A 217 -13.69 4.99 -3.29
C PHE A 217 -14.14 5.30 -1.87
N ILE A 218 -13.41 4.83 -0.84
CA ILE A 218 -13.80 5.04 0.57
C ILE A 218 -13.94 6.53 0.89
N VAL A 219 -12.97 7.36 0.50
CA VAL A 219 -13.02 8.80 0.75
C VAL A 219 -14.22 9.44 0.05
N LEU A 220 -14.53 9.02 -1.18
CA LEU A 220 -15.68 9.54 -1.93
C LEU A 220 -17.00 9.12 -1.27
N TYR A 221 -17.11 7.86 -0.83
CA TYR A 221 -18.30 7.36 -0.18
C TYR A 221 -18.56 8.04 1.17
N VAL A 222 -17.54 8.13 2.00
CA VAL A 222 -17.61 8.76 3.33
C VAL A 222 -17.97 10.24 3.22
N THR A 223 -17.44 10.95 2.22
CA THR A 223 -17.66 12.40 2.09
C THR A 223 -18.88 12.76 1.27
N ASN A 224 -19.15 12.05 0.15
CA ASN A 224 -20.24 12.42 -0.77
C ASN A 224 -21.57 11.73 -0.43
N VAL A 225 -21.52 10.50 0.11
CA VAL A 225 -22.72 9.72 0.40
C VAL A 225 -23.11 9.85 1.87
N ILE A 226 -22.15 9.69 2.79
CA ILE A 226 -22.44 9.78 4.24
C ILE A 226 -22.38 11.25 4.72
N GLY A 227 -21.66 12.13 4.01
CA GLY A 227 -21.61 13.58 4.33
C GLY A 227 -20.59 13.95 5.40
N VAL A 228 -19.62 13.08 5.71
CA VAL A 228 -18.55 13.40 6.68
C VAL A 228 -17.51 14.31 6.04
N SER A 229 -17.10 15.37 6.74
CA SER A 229 -16.09 16.29 6.22
C SER A 229 -14.70 15.65 6.10
N LEU A 230 -13.87 16.17 5.19
CA LEU A 230 -12.52 15.64 4.93
C LEU A 230 -11.59 15.63 6.15
N PRO A 231 -11.61 16.63 7.07
CA PRO A 231 -10.84 16.55 8.31
C PRO A 231 -11.24 15.35 9.18
N TRP A 232 -12.53 15.09 9.31
CA TRP A 232 -13.03 13.92 10.05
C TRP A 232 -12.72 12.60 9.35
N TYR A 233 -12.67 12.58 8.01
CA TYR A 233 -12.13 11.44 7.27
C TYR A 233 -10.66 11.18 7.62
N GLY A 234 -9.83 12.23 7.73
CA GLY A 234 -8.46 12.12 8.21
C GLY A 234 -8.37 11.49 9.62
N ALA A 235 -9.30 11.86 10.52
CA ALA A 235 -9.39 11.27 11.86
C ALA A 235 -9.77 9.77 11.80
N LEU A 236 -10.68 9.38 10.90
CA LEU A 236 -11.01 7.97 10.69
C LEU A 236 -9.80 7.16 10.19
N VAL A 237 -9.01 7.70 9.26
CA VAL A 237 -7.77 7.07 8.80
C VAL A 237 -6.77 6.94 9.95
N ALA A 238 -6.67 7.96 10.83
CA ALA A 238 -5.81 7.88 12.02
C ALA A 238 -6.26 6.76 12.97
N VAL A 239 -7.57 6.61 13.21
CA VAL A 239 -8.13 5.48 14.01
C VAL A 239 -7.75 4.15 13.38
N GLN A 240 -7.91 3.99 12.06
CA GLN A 240 -7.52 2.79 11.33
C GLN A 240 -6.05 2.44 11.54
N MET A 241 -5.16 3.40 11.38
CA MET A 241 -3.73 3.20 11.51
C MET A 241 -3.29 2.97 12.97
N ALA A 242 -3.91 3.66 13.93
CA ALA A 242 -3.68 3.41 15.35
C ALA A 242 -4.08 1.98 15.74
N THR A 243 -5.24 1.51 15.29
CA THR A 243 -5.68 0.12 15.48
C THR A 243 -4.68 -0.86 14.86
N ALA A 244 -4.25 -0.61 13.63
CA ALA A 244 -3.25 -1.44 12.94
C ALA A 244 -1.92 -1.54 13.72
N ILE A 245 -1.43 -0.42 14.27
CA ILE A 245 -0.20 -0.38 15.08
C ILE A 245 -0.38 -1.20 16.36
N LEU A 246 -1.50 -1.02 17.06
CA LEU A 246 -1.77 -1.69 18.33
C LEU A 246 -1.87 -3.22 18.19
N VAL A 247 -2.46 -3.71 17.09
CA VAL A 247 -2.67 -5.15 16.91
C VAL A 247 -1.49 -5.87 16.26
N TYR A 248 -0.62 -5.17 15.53
CA TYR A 248 0.41 -5.77 14.68
C TYR A 248 1.44 -6.60 15.48
N ILE A 249 1.97 -6.05 16.58
CA ILE A 249 2.98 -6.73 17.41
C ILE A 249 2.39 -7.87 18.25
N PRO A 250 1.28 -7.66 19.01
CA PRO A 250 0.67 -8.75 19.76
C PRO A 250 0.28 -9.92 18.86
N ALA A 251 -0.33 -9.63 17.70
CA ALA A 251 -0.76 -10.66 16.76
C ALA A 251 0.41 -11.47 16.18
N ALA A 252 1.53 -10.83 15.85
CA ALA A 252 2.72 -11.53 15.39
C ALA A 252 3.25 -12.50 16.46
N LYS A 253 3.38 -12.04 17.72
CA LYS A 253 3.87 -12.87 18.84
C LYS A 253 2.95 -14.06 19.16
N ILE A 254 1.64 -13.83 19.11
CA ILE A 254 0.66 -14.90 19.39
C ILE A 254 0.61 -15.87 18.22
N GLY A 255 0.63 -15.38 16.98
CA GLY A 255 0.61 -16.19 15.75
C GLY A 255 1.79 -17.15 15.64
N ASP A 256 2.97 -16.76 16.10
CA ASP A 256 4.14 -17.65 16.13
C ASP A 256 4.01 -18.78 17.19
N ARG A 257 3.14 -18.63 18.18
CA ARG A 257 2.93 -19.66 19.24
C ARG A 257 1.74 -20.58 18.97
N VAL A 258 0.64 -20.02 18.45
CA VAL A 258 -0.65 -20.73 18.33
C VAL A 258 -0.88 -21.26 16.91
N GLY A 259 -0.08 -20.76 15.93
CA GLY A 259 -0.27 -21.04 14.52
C GLY A 259 -0.65 -19.77 13.74
N ARG A 260 -0.28 -19.72 12.49
CA ARG A 260 -0.41 -18.52 11.63
C ARG A 260 -1.73 -18.47 10.87
N LYS A 261 -2.29 -19.63 10.52
CA LYS A 261 -3.51 -19.75 9.71
C LYS A 261 -4.70 -19.01 10.31
N PRO A 262 -5.02 -19.10 11.62
CA PRO A 262 -6.14 -18.39 12.23
C PRO A 262 -6.02 -16.87 12.10
N PHE A 263 -4.81 -16.32 12.23
CA PHE A 263 -4.56 -14.89 12.10
C PHE A 263 -4.74 -14.39 10.67
N VAL A 264 -4.33 -15.19 9.68
CA VAL A 264 -4.57 -14.87 8.27
C VAL A 264 -6.07 -14.92 7.94
N ILE A 265 -6.81 -15.92 8.46
CA ILE A 265 -8.27 -15.98 8.32
C ILE A 265 -8.92 -14.74 8.95
N ALA A 266 -8.54 -14.34 10.16
CA ALA A 266 -9.06 -13.14 10.81
C ALA A 266 -8.81 -11.87 9.98
N THR A 267 -7.60 -11.73 9.40
CA THR A 267 -7.28 -10.65 8.46
C THR A 267 -8.21 -10.67 7.24
N PHE A 268 -8.40 -11.82 6.63
CA PHE A 268 -9.24 -11.95 5.42
C PHE A 268 -10.71 -11.66 5.71
N VAL A 269 -11.22 -12.10 6.87
CA VAL A 269 -12.55 -11.72 7.36
C VAL A 269 -12.66 -10.21 7.51
N CYS A 270 -11.66 -9.55 8.12
CA CYS A 270 -11.67 -8.10 8.26
C CYS A 270 -11.60 -7.37 6.91
N PHE A 271 -10.88 -7.91 5.91
CA PHE A 271 -10.91 -7.38 4.54
C PHE A 271 -12.30 -7.45 3.91
N ALA A 272 -13.03 -8.55 4.13
CA ALA A 272 -14.39 -8.71 3.63
C ALA A 272 -15.39 -7.81 4.37
N LEU A 273 -15.25 -7.68 5.68
CA LEU A 273 -16.18 -6.92 6.53
C LEU A 273 -16.00 -5.41 6.40
N PHE A 274 -14.79 -4.91 6.19
CA PHE A 274 -14.53 -3.47 6.18
C PHE A 274 -15.35 -2.71 5.15
N PRO A 275 -15.37 -3.06 3.85
CA PRO A 275 -16.19 -2.36 2.87
C PRO A 275 -17.69 -2.44 3.20
N VAL A 276 -18.16 -3.57 3.69
CA VAL A 276 -19.57 -3.74 4.11
C VAL A 276 -19.89 -2.85 5.32
N ALA A 277 -18.99 -2.80 6.32
CA ALA A 277 -19.17 -1.94 7.49
C ALA A 277 -19.21 -0.46 7.11
N VAL A 278 -18.44 -0.02 6.11
CA VAL A 278 -18.48 1.36 5.60
C VAL A 278 -19.85 1.67 4.98
N VAL A 279 -20.43 0.76 4.21
CA VAL A 279 -21.76 0.95 3.59
C VAL A 279 -22.89 0.96 4.63
N LEU A 280 -22.78 0.13 5.65
CA LEU A 280 -23.79 0.05 6.72
C LEU A 280 -23.70 1.22 7.69
N ALA A 281 -22.60 1.97 7.70
CA ALA A 281 -22.42 3.10 8.60
C ALA A 281 -23.34 4.27 8.24
N ARG A 282 -24.16 4.71 9.21
CA ARG A 282 -25.10 5.83 9.07
C ARG A 282 -24.68 7.06 9.90
N GLY A 283 -23.36 7.32 9.99
CA GLY A 283 -22.83 8.44 10.74
C GLY A 283 -21.41 8.23 11.22
N PHE A 284 -20.84 9.26 11.82
CA PHE A 284 -19.43 9.29 12.20
C PHE A 284 -19.04 8.16 13.19
N THR A 285 -19.86 7.94 14.24
CA THR A 285 -19.56 6.91 15.23
C THR A 285 -19.55 5.50 14.62
N ALA A 286 -20.48 5.18 13.73
CA ALA A 286 -20.50 3.88 13.04
C ALA A 286 -19.29 3.74 12.10
N LEU A 287 -18.85 4.84 11.46
CA LEU A 287 -17.62 4.84 10.68
C LEU A 287 -16.37 4.61 11.54
N VAL A 288 -16.31 5.13 12.77
CA VAL A 288 -15.20 4.83 13.68
C VAL A 288 -15.07 3.31 13.89
N PHE A 289 -16.18 2.59 14.15
CA PHE A 289 -16.15 1.15 14.25
C PHE A 289 -15.76 0.45 12.95
N ALA A 290 -16.26 0.93 11.80
CA ALA A 290 -15.84 0.41 10.49
C ALA A 290 -14.33 0.57 10.28
N PHE A 291 -13.75 1.73 10.60
CA PHE A 291 -12.32 1.98 10.45
C PHE A 291 -11.46 1.23 11.48
N VAL A 292 -11.99 0.90 12.65
CA VAL A 292 -11.36 -0.08 13.57
C VAL A 292 -11.28 -1.45 12.89
N VAL A 293 -12.38 -1.95 12.29
CA VAL A 293 -12.36 -3.19 11.49
C VAL A 293 -11.33 -3.08 10.35
N GLY A 294 -11.26 -1.91 9.69
CA GLY A 294 -10.24 -1.60 8.68
C GLY A 294 -8.80 -1.71 9.22
N GLY A 295 -8.54 -1.32 10.45
CA GLY A 295 -7.24 -1.47 11.13
C GLY A 295 -6.93 -2.91 11.51
N LEU A 296 -7.94 -3.69 11.90
CA LEU A 296 -7.81 -5.11 12.23
C LEU A 296 -7.39 -5.99 11.04
N ARG A 297 -7.51 -5.50 9.80
CA ARG A 297 -6.97 -6.18 8.61
C ARG A 297 -5.46 -6.50 8.72
N GLU A 298 -4.75 -5.82 9.59
CA GLU A 298 -3.31 -5.98 9.77
C GLU A 298 -2.91 -7.10 10.75
N ILE A 299 -3.87 -7.72 11.43
CA ILE A 299 -3.64 -8.78 12.44
C ILE A 299 -2.79 -9.92 11.88
N GLY A 300 -3.14 -10.47 10.72
CA GLY A 300 -2.44 -11.63 10.14
C GLY A 300 -1.41 -11.27 9.07
N GLU A 301 -1.14 -10.00 8.80
CA GLU A 301 -0.15 -9.60 7.80
C GLU A 301 1.26 -10.14 8.09
N PRO A 302 1.78 -10.11 9.33
CA PRO A 302 3.07 -10.75 9.64
C PRO A 302 3.04 -12.26 9.38
N SER A 303 1.97 -12.93 9.82
CA SER A 303 1.77 -14.37 9.64
C SER A 303 1.68 -14.76 8.16
N ARG A 304 0.94 -14.00 7.35
CA ARG A 304 0.84 -14.22 5.91
C ARG A 304 2.19 -14.07 5.21
N LYS A 305 2.95 -13.02 5.55
CA LYS A 305 4.30 -12.81 4.99
C LYS A 305 5.25 -13.94 5.37
N ALA A 306 5.17 -14.42 6.61
CA ALA A 306 5.96 -15.55 7.07
C ALA A 306 5.60 -16.83 6.29
N MET A 307 4.29 -17.12 6.08
CA MET A 307 3.86 -18.28 5.27
C MET A 307 4.38 -18.20 3.83
N ILE A 308 4.39 -17.02 3.17
CA ILE A 308 4.95 -16.86 1.82
C ILE A 308 6.44 -17.24 1.81
N VAL A 309 7.19 -16.83 2.83
CA VAL A 309 8.63 -17.11 2.96
C VAL A 309 8.90 -18.58 3.26
N ASP A 310 8.07 -19.21 4.10
CA ASP A 310 8.23 -20.62 4.51
C ASP A 310 7.86 -21.59 3.39
N PHE A 311 6.88 -21.24 2.54
CA PHE A 311 6.53 -22.03 1.36
C PHE A 311 7.50 -21.86 0.18
N ALA A 312 8.46 -20.96 0.28
CA ALA A 312 9.48 -20.73 -0.74
C ALA A 312 10.73 -21.57 -0.48
N GLU A 313 11.27 -22.20 -1.54
CA GLU A 313 12.53 -22.92 -1.47
C GLU A 313 13.68 -22.02 -0.93
N PRO A 314 14.49 -22.49 0.03
CA PRO A 314 15.49 -21.66 0.71
C PRO A 314 16.45 -20.91 -0.22
N HIS A 315 16.92 -21.55 -1.29
CA HIS A 315 17.87 -20.98 -2.25
C HIS A 315 17.23 -20.03 -3.29
N LEU A 316 15.89 -20.08 -3.45
CA LEU A 316 15.12 -19.22 -4.37
C LEU A 316 14.22 -18.23 -3.63
N ARG A 317 14.24 -18.18 -2.30
CA ARG A 317 13.28 -17.49 -1.43
C ARG A 317 13.02 -16.03 -1.84
N ALA A 318 14.06 -15.23 -2.03
CA ALA A 318 13.92 -13.82 -2.42
C ALA A 318 13.23 -13.66 -3.79
N ARG A 319 13.60 -14.51 -4.76
CA ARG A 319 13.01 -14.50 -6.11
C ARG A 319 11.57 -14.98 -6.10
N THR A 320 11.26 -16.00 -5.32
CA THR A 320 9.91 -16.55 -5.14
C THR A 320 8.97 -15.49 -4.54
N VAL A 321 9.41 -14.80 -3.50
CA VAL A 321 8.64 -13.70 -2.88
C VAL A 321 8.43 -12.55 -3.87
N GLY A 322 9.47 -12.17 -4.60
CA GLY A 322 9.37 -11.11 -5.63
C GLY A 322 8.37 -11.48 -6.73
N LEU A 323 8.44 -12.70 -7.26
CA LEU A 323 7.51 -13.16 -8.29
C LEU A 323 6.08 -13.31 -7.77
N TYR A 324 5.90 -13.77 -6.53
CA TYR A 324 4.61 -13.84 -5.86
C TYR A 324 3.91 -12.47 -5.85
N TYR A 325 4.62 -11.43 -5.39
CA TYR A 325 4.06 -10.08 -5.33
C TYR A 325 3.83 -9.47 -6.71
N LEU A 326 4.71 -9.74 -7.68
CA LEU A 326 4.53 -9.27 -9.07
C LEU A 326 3.26 -9.86 -9.69
N VAL A 327 3.09 -11.20 -9.65
CA VAL A 327 1.91 -11.87 -10.20
C VAL A 327 0.64 -11.39 -9.51
N ARG A 328 0.65 -11.31 -8.17
CA ARG A 328 -0.47 -10.80 -7.39
C ARG A 328 -0.85 -9.38 -7.83
N SER A 329 0.11 -8.45 -7.82
CA SER A 329 -0.14 -7.04 -8.11
C SER A 329 -0.64 -6.81 -9.54
N LEU A 330 -0.07 -7.50 -10.54
CA LEU A 330 -0.56 -7.43 -11.92
C LEU A 330 -1.99 -7.97 -12.06
N THR A 331 -2.32 -9.04 -11.34
CA THR A 331 -3.65 -9.66 -11.44
C THR A 331 -4.74 -8.80 -10.79
N ILE A 332 -4.43 -8.11 -9.69
CA ILE A 332 -5.39 -7.24 -9.00
C ILE A 332 -5.55 -5.86 -9.66
N THR A 333 -4.64 -5.47 -10.55
CA THR A 333 -4.62 -4.16 -11.22
C THR A 333 -5.99 -3.69 -11.72
N PRO A 334 -6.84 -4.49 -12.41
CA PRO A 334 -8.13 -4.02 -12.93
C PRO A 334 -9.20 -3.81 -11.86
N ALA A 335 -8.98 -4.20 -10.60
CA ALA A 335 -10.00 -4.16 -9.55
C ALA A 335 -10.56 -2.75 -9.30
N ALA A 336 -9.72 -1.72 -9.28
CA ALA A 336 -10.16 -0.34 -9.07
C ALA A 336 -10.99 0.20 -10.24
N ALA A 337 -10.67 -0.16 -11.49
CA ALA A 337 -11.49 0.22 -12.65
C ALA A 337 -12.87 -0.46 -12.60
N LEU A 338 -12.93 -1.73 -12.22
CA LEU A 338 -14.20 -2.44 -12.00
C LEU A 338 -15.01 -1.75 -10.90
N GLY A 339 -14.38 -1.35 -9.79
CA GLY A 339 -15.00 -0.53 -8.75
C GLY A 339 -15.59 0.77 -9.30
N GLY A 340 -14.89 1.45 -10.20
CA GLY A 340 -15.35 2.67 -10.85
C GLY A 340 -16.55 2.47 -11.78
N LEU A 341 -16.63 1.33 -12.47
CA LEU A 341 -17.79 0.95 -13.28
C LEU A 341 -19.00 0.65 -12.38
N LEU A 342 -18.80 -0.10 -11.29
CA LEU A 342 -19.85 -0.42 -10.33
C LEU A 342 -20.38 0.83 -9.63
N TRP A 343 -19.50 1.79 -9.29
CA TRP A 343 -19.90 3.06 -8.69
C TRP A 343 -20.87 3.87 -9.57
N LYS A 344 -20.74 3.78 -10.91
CA LYS A 344 -21.67 4.45 -11.83
C LYS A 344 -23.08 3.87 -11.78
N VAL A 345 -23.21 2.59 -11.42
CA VAL A 345 -24.52 1.93 -11.24
C VAL A 345 -25.10 2.36 -9.89
N GLU A 346 -24.35 2.17 -8.83
CA GLU A 346 -24.72 2.59 -7.48
C GLU A 346 -23.44 2.77 -6.63
N PRO A 347 -23.30 3.86 -5.84
CA PRO A 347 -22.11 4.11 -5.01
C PRO A 347 -21.82 3.01 -3.99
N GLN A 348 -22.80 2.22 -3.57
CA GLN A 348 -22.66 1.09 -2.64
C GLN A 348 -22.13 -0.18 -3.32
N ALA A 349 -22.38 -0.35 -4.64
CA ALA A 349 -22.10 -1.58 -5.37
C ALA A 349 -20.64 -2.07 -5.27
N PRO A 350 -19.60 -1.22 -5.44
CA PRO A 350 -18.21 -1.67 -5.33
C PRO A 350 -17.89 -2.23 -3.94
N PHE A 351 -18.49 -1.71 -2.89
CA PHE A 351 -18.24 -2.15 -1.51
C PHE A 351 -18.92 -3.48 -1.19
N VAL A 352 -20.18 -3.64 -1.62
CA VAL A 352 -20.95 -4.89 -1.41
C VAL A 352 -20.30 -6.04 -2.17
N ILE A 353 -19.97 -5.81 -3.45
CA ILE A 353 -19.31 -6.82 -4.29
C ILE A 353 -17.91 -7.14 -3.74
N ALA A 354 -17.15 -6.14 -3.30
CA ALA A 354 -15.89 -6.35 -2.61
C ALA A 354 -16.06 -7.26 -1.38
N GLY A 355 -17.07 -7.01 -0.55
CA GLY A 355 -17.36 -7.85 0.61
C GLY A 355 -17.63 -9.31 0.23
N VAL A 356 -18.43 -9.55 -0.82
CA VAL A 356 -18.71 -10.91 -1.33
C VAL A 356 -17.42 -11.59 -1.82
N ILE A 357 -16.61 -10.89 -2.63
CA ILE A 357 -15.31 -11.39 -3.11
C ILE A 357 -14.39 -11.71 -1.91
N GLY A 358 -14.39 -10.85 -0.88
CA GLY A 358 -13.62 -11.06 0.33
C GLY A 358 -14.03 -12.32 1.10
N ILE A 359 -15.33 -12.60 1.22
CA ILE A 359 -15.85 -13.84 1.83
C ILE A 359 -15.39 -15.06 1.01
N VAL A 360 -15.51 -15.02 -0.32
CA VAL A 360 -15.04 -16.10 -1.19
C VAL A 360 -13.54 -16.35 -1.01
N GLY A 361 -12.71 -15.29 -1.00
CA GLY A 361 -11.26 -15.41 -0.76
C GLY A 361 -10.93 -16.00 0.61
N THR A 362 -11.70 -15.63 1.64
CA THR A 362 -11.55 -16.20 2.99
C THR A 362 -11.87 -17.69 3.02
N ILE A 363 -12.96 -18.11 2.39
CA ILE A 363 -13.36 -19.53 2.29
C ILE A 363 -12.32 -20.33 1.51
N VAL A 364 -11.87 -19.80 0.36
CA VAL A 364 -10.83 -20.45 -0.46
C VAL A 364 -9.56 -20.65 0.37
N PHE A 365 -9.10 -19.63 1.09
CA PHE A 365 -7.93 -19.75 1.96
C PHE A 365 -8.14 -20.80 3.06
N ALA A 366 -9.24 -20.71 3.79
CA ALA A 366 -9.54 -21.60 4.93
C ALA A 366 -9.60 -23.08 4.48
N ALA A 367 -10.18 -23.33 3.30
CA ALA A 367 -10.38 -24.69 2.78
C ALA A 367 -9.13 -25.27 2.09
N THR A 368 -8.29 -24.45 1.46
CA THR A 368 -7.25 -24.96 0.56
C THR A 368 -5.82 -24.81 1.08
N VAL A 369 -5.57 -23.84 1.97
CA VAL A 369 -4.22 -23.59 2.51
C VAL A 369 -4.06 -24.32 3.84
N GLU A 370 -3.21 -25.33 3.88
CA GLU A 370 -2.81 -26.02 5.09
C GLU A 370 -1.55 -25.41 5.68
N GLU A 371 -1.54 -25.23 6.99
CA GLU A 371 -0.36 -24.81 7.72
C GLU A 371 0.50 -26.05 8.01
N ARG A 372 1.33 -26.46 7.06
CA ARG A 372 2.37 -27.45 7.29
C ARG A 372 3.66 -26.72 7.60
N TYR A 373 4.09 -26.76 8.84
CA TYR A 373 5.47 -26.45 9.16
C TYR A 373 6.34 -27.52 8.49
N ALA A 374 7.20 -27.11 7.57
CA ALA A 374 8.31 -27.94 7.19
C ALA A 374 9.21 -28.02 8.45
N GLY A 375 9.13 -29.16 9.16
CA GLY A 375 10.03 -29.51 10.25
C GLY A 375 11.46 -29.69 9.73
#